data_4852b7b0a35710cbde896c66d4ca2f9c
#
_entry.id   4852b7b0a35710cbde896c66d4ca2f9c
#
_cell.length_a   1.000
_cell.length_b   1.000
_cell.length_c   1.000
_cell.angle_alpha   90.00
_cell.angle_beta   90.00
_cell.angle_gamma   90.00
#
_symmetry.space_group_name_H-M   'P 1'
#
loop_
_entity.id
_entity.type
_entity.pdbx_description
1 polymer ?
#
loop_
_entity_poly.entity_id
_entity_poly.type
_entity_poly.pdbx_seq_one_letter_code
_entity_poly.pdbx_strand_id
1 'polypeptide(L)'
;PFTTLSPNLGVVEVSEEERFTLADIPGIIEGASEGKGLGLEFLRHIARTRVLLYVLDAADEPLKTLETLRKEVGAYDPALLRRPSLVALNKVDLLEEEAVKALADALAREGLAVLPVSALTGVGLPALKEALHALVRSTPPPEMPKPVPRKEVQAGVEVVPVAEGVYEVRAPEVERYLARIKGDLMEA
;
A
#
# COMPACT_ATOMS: atom_id res chain seq x y z
N PRO A 1 -17.81 1.40 -0.56
CA PRO A 1 -17.13 2.20 -1.56
C PRO A 1 -15.71 2.47 -1.13
N PHE A 2 -14.77 1.88 -1.84
CA PHE A 2 -13.34 1.97 -1.60
C PHE A 2 -12.82 3.19 -2.35
N THR A 3 -12.68 4.33 -1.67
CA THR A 3 -12.44 5.63 -2.32
C THR A 3 -11.15 6.34 -1.91
N THR A 4 -10.20 5.63 -1.27
CA THR A 4 -8.94 6.25 -0.86
C THR A 4 -7.97 6.30 -2.03
N LEU A 5 -7.65 7.50 -2.53
CA LEU A 5 -6.75 7.72 -3.67
C LEU A 5 -5.27 7.91 -3.26
N SER A 6 -5.00 8.06 -1.98
CA SER A 6 -3.65 8.19 -1.43
C SER A 6 -3.50 7.37 -0.15
N PRO A 7 -2.34 6.75 0.10
CA PRO A 7 -2.12 5.96 1.30
C PRO A 7 -2.21 6.83 2.55
N ASN A 8 -3.09 6.47 3.48
CA ASN A 8 -3.16 7.08 4.78
C ASN A 8 -2.24 6.32 5.75
N LEU A 9 -1.38 7.06 6.45
CA LEU A 9 -0.51 6.50 7.48
C LEU A 9 -1.07 6.87 8.84
N GLY A 10 -1.32 5.86 9.67
CA GLY A 10 -1.69 6.02 11.07
C GLY A 10 -0.58 5.50 11.98
N VAL A 11 -0.37 6.17 13.11
CA VAL A 11 0.49 5.67 14.19
C VAL A 11 -0.38 4.98 15.22
N VAL A 12 -0.08 3.73 15.52
CA VAL A 12 -0.76 2.95 16.55
C VAL A 12 0.14 2.90 17.78
N GLU A 13 -0.31 3.52 18.85
CA GLU A 13 0.36 3.49 20.16
C GLU A 13 -0.07 2.23 20.90
N VAL A 14 0.90 1.44 21.36
CA VAL A 14 0.69 0.23 22.16
C VAL A 14 0.93 0.56 23.64
N SER A 15 2.01 1.30 23.92
CA SER A 15 2.37 1.85 25.21
C SER A 15 3.02 3.24 25.04
N GLU A 16 3.50 3.85 26.12
CA GLU A 16 4.20 5.14 26.06
C GLU A 16 5.47 5.10 25.19
N GLU A 17 6.15 3.95 25.13
CA GLU A 17 7.40 3.78 24.40
C GLU A 17 7.26 2.95 23.11
N GLU A 18 6.17 2.23 22.96
CA GLU A 18 5.98 1.27 21.86
C GLU A 18 4.88 1.71 20.91
N ARG A 19 5.24 1.85 19.64
CA ARG A 19 4.32 2.23 18.56
C ARG A 19 4.72 1.57 17.24
N PHE A 20 3.77 1.42 16.35
CA PHE A 20 4.01 1.01 14.97
C PHE A 20 3.17 1.84 14.00
N THR A 21 3.55 1.83 12.74
CA THR A 21 2.81 2.54 11.69
C THR A 21 1.91 1.56 10.95
N LEU A 22 0.65 1.93 10.80
CA LEU A 22 -0.34 1.26 9.96
C LEU A 22 -0.53 2.08 8.69
N ALA A 23 -0.41 1.44 7.52
CA ALA A 23 -0.70 2.06 6.24
C ALA A 23 -2.00 1.50 5.69
N ASP A 24 -2.95 2.37 5.39
CA ASP A 24 -4.13 2.00 4.63
C ASP A 24 -3.73 1.81 3.17
N ILE A 25 -4.11 0.66 2.59
CA ILE A 25 -3.84 0.32 1.20
C ILE A 25 -5.14 0.48 0.42
N PRO A 26 -5.38 1.66 -0.19
CA PRO A 26 -6.61 1.92 -0.92
C PRO A 26 -6.67 1.15 -2.23
N GLY A 27 -7.88 0.71 -2.60
CA GLY A 27 -8.17 0.30 -3.97
C GLY A 27 -7.61 -1.05 -4.42
N ILE A 28 -7.36 -2.00 -3.51
CA ILE A 28 -7.06 -3.39 -3.87
C ILE A 28 -8.35 -4.18 -4.17
N ILE A 29 -9.40 -3.57 -4.67
CA ILE A 29 -10.62 -4.32 -5.03
C ILE A 29 -11.09 -3.86 -6.42
N GLU A 30 -11.24 -4.84 -7.31
CA GLU A 30 -11.77 -4.77 -8.68
C GLU A 30 -11.04 -3.82 -9.63
N GLY A 31 -10.07 -4.37 -10.37
CA GLY A 31 -9.46 -3.74 -11.55
C GLY A 31 -8.12 -3.06 -11.35
N ALA A 32 -7.47 -3.18 -10.19
CA ALA A 32 -6.10 -2.65 -10.00
C ALA A 32 -5.07 -3.34 -10.91
N SER A 33 -5.33 -4.56 -11.36
CA SER A 33 -4.50 -5.32 -12.31
C SER A 33 -4.61 -4.83 -13.76
N GLU A 34 -5.59 -3.99 -14.10
CA GLU A 34 -5.81 -3.49 -15.46
C GLU A 34 -5.01 -2.20 -15.78
N GLY A 35 -4.00 -1.85 -15.01
CA GLY A 35 -3.03 -0.83 -15.40
C GLY A 35 -3.47 0.63 -15.24
N LYS A 36 -4.58 0.92 -14.59
CA LYS A 36 -5.01 2.29 -14.29
C LYS A 36 -4.55 2.73 -12.90
N GLY A 37 -3.28 3.04 -12.77
CA GLY A 37 -2.88 4.20 -11.98
C GLY A 37 -2.80 4.12 -10.47
N LEU A 38 -2.45 2.99 -9.85
CA LEU A 38 -1.85 3.05 -8.53
C LEU A 38 -0.38 3.45 -8.72
N GLY A 39 -0.07 4.73 -8.47
CA GLY A 39 1.23 5.31 -8.79
C GLY A 39 2.41 4.61 -8.10
N LEU A 40 3.62 4.83 -8.63
CA LEU A 40 4.89 4.35 -8.08
C LEU A 40 5.06 4.63 -6.56
N GLU A 41 4.35 5.59 -6.04
CA GLU A 41 4.37 5.99 -4.64
C GLU A 41 3.66 4.99 -3.73
N PHE A 42 2.53 4.46 -4.17
CA PHE A 42 1.80 3.37 -3.52
C PHE A 42 2.67 2.08 -3.45
N LEU A 43 3.36 1.75 -4.55
CA LEU A 43 4.29 0.63 -4.65
C LEU A 43 5.39 0.71 -3.59
N ARG A 44 5.93 1.91 -3.36
CA ARG A 44 6.96 2.16 -2.35
C ARG A 44 6.46 1.96 -0.93
N HIS A 45 5.20 2.29 -0.64
CA HIS A 45 4.63 2.10 0.69
C HIS A 45 4.39 0.62 0.99
N ILE A 46 3.81 -0.13 0.06
CA ILE A 46 3.63 -1.58 0.23
C ILE A 46 4.97 -2.30 0.37
N ALA A 47 5.97 -1.94 -0.43
CA ALA A 47 7.28 -2.56 -0.35
C ALA A 47 7.92 -2.45 1.04
N ARG A 48 7.56 -1.43 1.82
CA ARG A 48 8.07 -1.20 3.18
C ARG A 48 7.30 -1.91 4.28
N THR A 49 6.12 -2.45 4.01
CA THR A 49 5.32 -3.14 5.02
C THR A 49 6.00 -4.43 5.45
N ARG A 50 5.98 -4.75 6.75
CA ARG A 50 6.52 -6.01 7.29
C ARG A 50 5.46 -7.08 7.38
N VAL A 51 4.23 -6.66 7.70
CA VAL A 51 3.08 -7.50 8.03
C VAL A 51 1.90 -7.01 7.21
N LEU A 52 1.01 -7.92 6.81
CA LEU A 52 -0.26 -7.60 6.20
C LEU A 52 -1.39 -7.81 7.21
N LEU A 53 -2.34 -6.88 7.23
CA LEU A 53 -3.59 -7.00 7.96
C LEU A 53 -4.75 -7.01 6.97
N TYR A 54 -5.46 -8.14 6.86
CA TYR A 54 -6.70 -8.22 6.13
C TYR A 54 -7.85 -7.81 7.04
N VAL A 55 -8.59 -6.77 6.67
CA VAL A 55 -9.78 -6.30 7.40
C VAL A 55 -11.00 -6.75 6.63
N LEU A 56 -11.77 -7.67 7.22
CA LEU A 56 -12.94 -8.29 6.59
C LEU A 56 -14.21 -7.88 7.33
N ASP A 57 -15.27 -7.61 6.59
CA ASP A 57 -16.60 -7.40 7.15
C ASP A 57 -17.22 -8.76 7.50
N ALA A 58 -17.54 -8.97 8.78
CA ALA A 58 -18.14 -10.23 9.24
C ALA A 58 -19.54 -10.49 8.63
N ALA A 59 -20.25 -9.42 8.23
CA ALA A 59 -21.59 -9.51 7.66
C ALA A 59 -21.62 -9.63 6.12
N ASP A 60 -20.44 -9.55 5.45
CA ASP A 60 -20.38 -9.50 3.98
C ASP A 60 -19.36 -10.49 3.40
N GLU A 61 -19.77 -11.76 3.26
CA GLU A 61 -19.03 -12.85 2.63
C GLU A 61 -17.49 -12.86 2.93
N PRO A 62 -17.04 -12.87 4.20
CA PRO A 62 -15.64 -12.63 4.55
C PRO A 62 -14.65 -13.64 3.94
N LEU A 63 -15.06 -14.89 3.72
CA LEU A 63 -14.23 -15.91 3.05
C LEU A 63 -13.95 -15.55 1.59
N LYS A 64 -14.96 -15.15 0.87
CA LYS A 64 -14.85 -14.76 -0.54
C LYS A 64 -14.04 -13.45 -0.69
N THR A 65 -14.26 -12.52 0.23
CA THR A 65 -13.51 -11.26 0.28
C THR A 65 -12.03 -11.52 0.54
N LEU A 66 -11.70 -12.45 1.47
CA LEU A 66 -10.31 -12.84 1.71
C LEU A 66 -9.66 -13.46 0.46
N GLU A 67 -10.36 -14.36 -0.21
CA GLU A 67 -9.86 -14.99 -1.45
C GLU A 67 -9.57 -13.93 -2.52
N THR A 68 -10.49 -13.02 -2.74
CA THR A 68 -10.34 -11.91 -3.69
C THR A 68 -9.14 -11.03 -3.34
N LEU A 69 -9.02 -10.59 -2.08
CA LEU A 69 -7.91 -9.76 -1.63
C LEU A 69 -6.56 -10.47 -1.80
N ARG A 70 -6.48 -11.76 -1.46
CA ARG A 70 -5.22 -12.54 -1.65
C ARG A 70 -4.86 -12.69 -3.12
N LYS A 71 -5.85 -12.90 -3.98
CA LYS A 71 -5.63 -12.97 -5.43
C LYS A 71 -5.09 -11.64 -5.98
N GLU A 72 -5.66 -10.53 -5.56
CA GLU A 72 -5.22 -9.19 -6.00
C GLU A 72 -3.83 -8.83 -5.46
N VAL A 73 -3.58 -9.06 -4.17
CA VAL A 73 -2.25 -8.89 -3.56
C VAL A 73 -1.21 -9.72 -4.30
N GLY A 74 -1.54 -10.98 -4.64
CA GLY A 74 -0.64 -11.88 -5.38
C GLY A 74 -0.44 -11.49 -6.84
N ALA A 75 -1.45 -10.94 -7.49
CA ALA A 75 -1.34 -10.41 -8.85
C ALA A 75 -0.46 -9.16 -8.90
N TYR A 76 -0.49 -8.38 -7.82
CA TYR A 76 0.33 -7.19 -7.68
C TYR A 76 1.82 -7.54 -7.40
N ASP A 77 2.08 -8.29 -6.34
CA ASP A 77 3.41 -8.81 -5.98
C ASP A 77 3.28 -10.14 -5.22
N PRO A 78 3.62 -11.27 -5.84
CA PRO A 78 3.57 -12.58 -5.18
C PRO A 78 4.41 -12.66 -3.89
N ALA A 79 5.42 -11.79 -3.72
CA ALA A 79 6.23 -11.76 -2.52
C ALA A 79 5.44 -11.29 -1.29
N LEU A 80 4.39 -10.48 -1.48
CA LEU A 80 3.52 -10.03 -0.41
C LEU A 80 2.74 -11.17 0.25
N LEU A 81 2.34 -12.18 -0.52
CA LEU A 81 1.63 -13.35 0.01
C LEU A 81 2.49 -14.20 0.98
N ARG A 82 3.80 -14.03 0.95
CA ARG A 82 4.72 -14.71 1.88
C ARG A 82 4.96 -13.95 3.16
N ARG A 83 4.46 -12.72 3.27
CA ARG A 83 4.59 -11.92 4.48
C ARG A 83 3.70 -12.46 5.60
N PRO A 84 4.16 -12.38 6.86
CA PRO A 84 3.29 -12.65 7.99
C PRO A 84 2.01 -11.83 7.91
N SER A 85 0.88 -12.48 8.13
CA SER A 85 -0.43 -11.87 7.93
C SER A 85 -1.39 -12.20 9.06
N LEU A 86 -2.28 -11.25 9.37
CA LEU A 86 -3.41 -11.40 10.30
C LEU A 86 -4.71 -11.06 9.60
N VAL A 87 -5.80 -11.59 10.11
CA VAL A 87 -7.17 -11.22 9.72
C VAL A 87 -7.85 -10.54 10.90
N ALA A 88 -8.33 -9.33 10.71
CA ALA A 88 -9.31 -8.68 11.57
C ALA A 88 -10.70 -8.91 11.00
N LEU A 89 -11.49 -9.79 11.63
CA LEU A 89 -12.88 -10.01 11.30
C LEU A 89 -13.70 -8.90 11.99
N ASN A 90 -14.00 -7.84 11.24
CA ASN A 90 -14.61 -6.62 11.76
C ASN A 90 -16.14 -6.66 11.71
N LYS A 91 -16.77 -5.77 12.47
CA LYS A 91 -18.21 -5.62 12.63
C LYS A 91 -18.88 -6.83 13.30
N VAL A 92 -18.17 -7.48 14.22
CA VAL A 92 -18.72 -8.62 14.94
C VAL A 92 -19.89 -8.25 15.86
N ASP A 93 -20.06 -6.97 16.15
CA ASP A 93 -21.22 -6.40 16.85
C ASP A 93 -22.55 -6.57 16.09
N LEU A 94 -22.51 -6.91 14.81
CA LEU A 94 -23.70 -7.16 13.98
C LEU A 94 -24.16 -8.63 13.99
N LEU A 95 -23.40 -9.54 14.59
CA LEU A 95 -23.63 -10.99 14.53
C LEU A 95 -23.68 -11.60 15.92
N GLU A 96 -24.33 -12.73 16.01
CA GLU A 96 -24.33 -13.56 17.22
C GLU A 96 -22.97 -14.25 17.41
N GLU A 97 -22.59 -14.53 18.65
CA GLU A 97 -21.27 -15.06 19.04
C GLU A 97 -20.93 -16.38 18.32
N GLU A 98 -21.92 -17.28 18.19
CA GLU A 98 -21.75 -18.55 17.50
C GLU A 98 -21.43 -18.36 16.02
N ALA A 99 -22.06 -17.39 15.37
CA ALA A 99 -21.80 -17.06 13.96
C ALA A 99 -20.39 -16.47 13.79
N VAL A 100 -19.99 -15.57 14.67
CA VAL A 100 -18.62 -15.00 14.68
C VAL A 100 -17.58 -16.10 14.84
N LYS A 101 -17.79 -17.02 15.79
CA LYS A 101 -16.90 -18.15 16.03
C LYS A 101 -16.81 -19.06 14.81
N ALA A 102 -17.93 -19.41 14.20
CA ALA A 102 -17.96 -20.26 13.00
C ALA A 102 -17.19 -19.61 11.83
N LEU A 103 -17.34 -18.30 11.62
CA LEU A 103 -16.61 -17.55 10.60
C LEU A 103 -15.11 -17.49 10.91
N ALA A 104 -14.75 -17.21 12.15
CA ALA A 104 -13.34 -17.17 12.57
C ALA A 104 -12.66 -18.53 12.39
N ASP A 105 -13.33 -19.64 12.76
CA ASP A 105 -12.83 -20.99 12.56
C ASP A 105 -12.69 -21.35 11.06
N ALA A 106 -13.63 -20.90 10.23
CA ALA A 106 -13.56 -21.11 8.79
C ALA A 106 -12.38 -20.35 8.15
N LEU A 107 -12.19 -19.07 8.52
CA LEU A 107 -11.07 -18.25 8.04
C LEU A 107 -9.72 -18.78 8.56
N ALA A 108 -9.66 -19.30 9.79
CA ALA A 108 -8.43 -19.87 10.35
C ALA A 108 -7.95 -21.11 9.59
N ARG A 109 -8.85 -21.87 8.93
CA ARG A 109 -8.48 -22.99 8.05
C ARG A 109 -7.68 -22.58 6.83
N GLU A 110 -7.74 -21.29 6.46
CA GLU A 110 -6.90 -20.69 5.40
C GLU A 110 -5.44 -20.44 5.87
N GLY A 111 -5.10 -20.86 7.09
CA GLY A 111 -3.75 -20.74 7.64
C GLY A 111 -3.40 -19.36 8.19
N LEU A 112 -4.39 -18.53 8.47
CA LEU A 112 -4.22 -17.18 9.02
C LEU A 112 -4.72 -17.10 10.47
N ALA A 113 -4.05 -16.31 11.29
CA ALA A 113 -4.57 -15.95 12.61
C ALA A 113 -5.71 -14.94 12.43
N VAL A 114 -6.86 -15.22 13.06
CA VAL A 114 -8.08 -14.43 12.93
C VAL A 114 -8.43 -13.83 14.28
N LEU A 115 -8.68 -12.52 14.30
CA LEU A 115 -9.10 -11.78 15.49
C LEU A 115 -10.46 -11.14 15.21
N PRO A 116 -11.52 -11.58 15.91
CA PRO A 116 -12.81 -10.92 15.89
C PRO A 116 -12.71 -9.54 16.55
N VAL A 117 -13.19 -8.52 15.85
CA VAL A 117 -13.13 -7.13 16.32
C VAL A 117 -14.40 -6.36 15.94
N SER A 118 -14.66 -5.31 16.66
CA SER A 118 -15.60 -4.26 16.24
C SER A 118 -14.91 -2.91 16.37
N ALA A 119 -14.62 -2.26 15.25
CA ALA A 119 -14.07 -0.91 15.24
C ALA A 119 -15.07 0.11 15.81
N LEU A 120 -16.39 -0.17 15.76
CA LEU A 120 -17.42 0.69 16.28
C LEU A 120 -17.47 0.66 17.82
N THR A 121 -17.43 -0.54 18.42
CA THR A 121 -17.58 -0.72 19.87
C THR A 121 -16.24 -0.80 20.60
N GLY A 122 -15.13 -1.01 19.89
CA GLY A 122 -13.81 -1.20 20.45
C GLY A 122 -13.49 -2.63 20.88
N VAL A 123 -14.47 -3.56 20.78
CA VAL A 123 -14.29 -4.97 21.13
C VAL A 123 -13.18 -5.59 20.29
N GLY A 124 -12.26 -6.33 20.93
CA GLY A 124 -11.15 -7.03 20.29
C GLY A 124 -9.99 -6.14 19.82
N LEU A 125 -10.14 -4.81 19.78
CA LEU A 125 -9.07 -3.92 19.32
C LEU A 125 -7.79 -3.96 20.19
N PRO A 126 -7.85 -4.06 21.53
CA PRO A 126 -6.64 -4.23 22.32
C PRO A 126 -5.85 -5.49 21.93
N ALA A 127 -6.51 -6.62 21.81
CA ALA A 127 -5.88 -7.88 21.40
C ALA A 127 -5.31 -7.80 19.97
N LEU A 128 -5.99 -7.14 19.05
CA LEU A 128 -5.49 -6.91 17.68
C LEU A 128 -4.22 -6.04 17.70
N LYS A 129 -4.19 -4.97 18.50
CA LYS A 129 -3.00 -4.10 18.64
C LYS A 129 -1.80 -4.89 19.16
N GLU A 130 -1.97 -5.69 20.20
CA GLU A 130 -0.92 -6.52 20.77
C GLU A 130 -0.41 -7.57 19.78
N ALA A 131 -1.31 -8.27 19.10
CA ALA A 131 -0.95 -9.27 18.11
C ALA A 131 -0.18 -8.67 16.92
N LEU A 132 -0.62 -7.52 16.40
CA LEU A 132 0.09 -6.79 15.33
C LEU A 132 1.46 -6.32 15.79
N HIS A 133 1.56 -5.76 17.00
CA HIS A 133 2.82 -5.31 17.56
C HIS A 133 3.82 -6.46 17.71
N ALA A 134 3.40 -7.57 18.31
CA ALA A 134 4.22 -8.77 18.46
C ALA A 134 4.72 -9.28 17.10
N LEU A 135 3.83 -9.31 16.10
CA LEU A 135 4.15 -9.77 14.75
C LEU A 135 5.13 -8.82 14.05
N VAL A 136 4.94 -7.52 14.17
CA VAL A 136 5.85 -6.50 13.59
C VAL A 136 7.23 -6.58 14.24
N ARG A 137 7.31 -6.79 15.57
CA ARG A 137 8.60 -6.93 16.27
C ARG A 137 9.37 -8.18 15.87
N SER A 138 8.68 -9.31 15.71
CA SER A 138 9.29 -10.59 15.30
C SER A 138 9.67 -10.65 13.83
N THR A 139 9.11 -9.76 12.99
CA THR A 139 9.35 -9.75 11.55
C THR A 139 10.46 -8.75 11.20
N PRO A 140 11.57 -9.16 10.60
CA PRO A 140 12.62 -8.22 10.17
C PRO A 140 12.08 -7.26 9.11
N PRO A 141 12.65 -6.04 9.01
CA PRO A 141 12.30 -5.13 7.93
C PRO A 141 12.58 -5.79 6.58
N PRO A 142 11.72 -5.56 5.56
CA PRO A 142 11.97 -6.06 4.24
C PRO A 142 13.28 -5.48 3.69
N GLU A 143 14.02 -6.29 2.95
CA GLU A 143 15.19 -5.79 2.23
C GLU A 143 14.74 -4.72 1.24
N MET A 144 15.12 -3.48 1.53
CA MET A 144 14.87 -2.38 0.62
C MET A 144 15.79 -2.53 -0.60
N PRO A 145 15.27 -2.43 -1.83
CA PRO A 145 16.14 -2.29 -2.99
C PRO A 145 17.13 -1.16 -2.69
N LYS A 146 18.41 -1.44 -2.78
CA LYS A 146 19.42 -0.38 -2.65
C LYS A 146 19.02 0.74 -3.61
N PRO A 147 18.99 2.00 -3.15
CA PRO A 147 18.69 3.08 -4.06
C PRO A 147 19.67 2.98 -5.22
N VAL A 148 19.17 2.71 -6.40
CA VAL A 148 19.98 2.80 -7.61
C VAL A 148 20.49 4.24 -7.59
N PRO A 149 21.82 4.47 -7.51
CA PRO A 149 22.33 5.82 -7.55
C PRO A 149 21.71 6.46 -8.79
N ARG A 150 20.92 7.51 -8.59
CA ARG A 150 20.51 8.34 -9.71
C ARG A 150 21.83 8.68 -10.38
N LYS A 151 22.04 8.21 -11.63
CA LYS A 151 23.04 8.82 -12.45
C LYS A 151 22.76 10.31 -12.31
N GLU A 152 23.68 11.03 -11.70
CA GLU A 152 23.66 12.48 -11.80
C GLU A 152 23.61 12.72 -13.29
N VAL A 153 22.43 13.04 -13.78
CA VAL A 153 22.31 13.66 -15.08
C VAL A 153 23.06 14.98 -14.84
N GLN A 154 24.32 15.01 -15.25
CA GLN A 154 25.02 16.27 -15.37
C GLN A 154 24.08 17.08 -16.25
N ALA A 155 23.28 17.91 -15.62
CA ALA A 155 22.49 18.90 -16.30
C ALA A 155 23.51 19.89 -16.89
N GLY A 156 24.03 19.53 -18.04
CA GLY A 156 24.84 20.41 -18.87
C GLY A 156 23.92 21.49 -19.43
N VAL A 157 23.49 22.38 -18.54
CA VAL A 157 22.90 23.64 -18.98
C VAL A 157 24.07 24.57 -19.26
N GLU A 158 24.37 24.75 -20.53
CA GLU A 158 25.37 25.70 -20.99
C GLU A 158 24.65 26.99 -21.35
N VAL A 159 25.03 28.07 -20.70
CA VAL A 159 24.52 29.42 -21.00
C VAL A 159 25.59 30.19 -21.75
N VAL A 160 25.36 30.42 -23.03
CA VAL A 160 26.32 31.09 -23.92
C VAL A 160 25.81 32.51 -24.24
N PRO A 161 26.56 33.56 -23.95
CA PRO A 161 26.19 34.92 -24.37
C PRO A 161 26.31 35.04 -25.88
N VAL A 162 25.25 35.45 -26.57
CA VAL A 162 25.23 35.62 -28.04
C VAL A 162 25.20 37.07 -28.48
N ALA A 163 24.71 37.99 -27.62
CA ALA A 163 24.75 39.44 -27.82
C ALA A 163 24.56 40.14 -26.46
N GLU A 164 24.72 41.46 -26.44
CA GLU A 164 24.51 42.24 -25.21
C GLU A 164 23.09 42.05 -24.68
N GLY A 165 22.98 41.38 -23.48
CA GLY A 165 21.70 41.05 -22.84
C GLY A 165 20.95 39.84 -23.41
N VAL A 166 21.52 39.10 -24.38
CA VAL A 166 20.92 37.91 -25.00
C VAL A 166 21.80 36.67 -24.73
N TYR A 167 21.18 35.65 -24.16
CA TYR A 167 21.86 34.40 -23.81
C TYR A 167 21.18 33.22 -24.51
N GLU A 168 21.98 32.31 -25.08
CA GLU A 168 21.54 31.03 -25.58
C GLU A 168 21.69 29.97 -24.48
N VAL A 169 20.61 29.26 -24.15
CA VAL A 169 20.65 28.18 -23.17
C VAL A 169 20.61 26.86 -23.94
N ARG A 170 21.72 26.12 -23.86
CA ARG A 170 21.84 24.77 -24.42
C ARG A 170 21.61 23.74 -23.31
N ALA A 171 20.49 23.07 -23.34
CA ALA A 171 20.14 22.02 -22.41
C ALA A 171 19.55 20.84 -23.19
N PRO A 172 20.30 19.74 -23.38
CA PRO A 172 19.85 18.60 -24.20
C PRO A 172 18.50 18.00 -23.78
N GLU A 173 18.13 18.13 -22.50
CA GLU A 173 16.84 17.67 -22.01
C GLU A 173 15.70 18.62 -22.37
N VAL A 174 15.94 19.92 -22.36
CA VAL A 174 14.96 20.93 -22.76
C VAL A 174 14.74 20.86 -24.27
N GLU A 175 15.77 20.64 -25.05
CA GLU A 175 15.67 20.47 -26.51
C GLU A 175 14.85 19.23 -26.89
N ARG A 176 15.05 18.10 -26.19
CA ARG A 176 14.21 16.89 -26.39
C ARG A 176 12.75 17.13 -26.01
N TYR A 177 12.51 17.87 -24.94
CA TYR A 177 11.15 18.20 -24.50
C TYR A 177 10.44 19.11 -25.51
N LEU A 178 11.13 20.15 -26.00
CA LEU A 178 10.60 21.07 -26.99
C LEU A 178 10.39 20.42 -28.37
N ALA A 179 11.27 19.49 -28.76
CA ALA A 179 11.10 18.70 -29.98
C ALA A 179 9.84 17.81 -29.93
N ARG A 180 9.51 17.28 -28.76
CA ARG A 180 8.31 16.47 -28.55
C ARG A 180 7.01 17.29 -28.64
N ILE A 181 7.01 18.49 -28.06
CA ILE A 181 5.86 19.42 -28.16
C ILE A 181 5.65 19.91 -29.59
N LYS A 182 6.73 20.15 -30.35
CA LYS A 182 6.59 20.54 -31.78
C LYS A 182 6.04 19.43 -32.65
N GLY A 183 6.31 18.15 -32.34
CA GLY A 183 5.72 17.00 -33.04
C GLY A 183 4.20 16.93 -32.85
N ASP A 184 3.71 17.13 -31.64
CA ASP A 184 2.27 17.08 -31.31
C ASP A 184 1.47 18.27 -31.92
N LEU A 185 2.12 19.39 -32.20
CA LEU A 185 1.49 20.58 -32.78
C LEU A 185 1.41 20.54 -34.33
N MET A 186 2.09 19.60 -34.98
CA MET A 186 2.07 19.46 -36.44
C MET A 186 1.16 18.32 -36.95
N GLU A 187 0.57 17.55 -36.02
CA GLU A 187 -0.40 16.49 -36.34
C GLU A 187 -1.87 16.87 -35.98
N ALA A 188 -2.17 18.13 -35.61
CA ALA A 188 -3.51 18.61 -35.26
C ALA A 188 -4.12 19.46 -36.41
#